data_5e01e467e8b6f7d3f11325bdbce15f41
#
_entry.id   5e01e467e8b6f7d3f11325bdbce15f41
#
_cell.length_a   1.000
_cell.length_b   1.000
_cell.length_c   1.000
_cell.angle_alpha   90.00
_cell.angle_beta   90.00
_cell.angle_gamma   90.00
#
_symmetry.space_group_name_H-M   'P 1'
#
loop_
_entity.id
_entity.type
_entity.pdbx_description
1 polymer ?
#
loop_
_entity_poly.entity_id
_entity_poly.type
_entity_poly.pdbx_seq_one_letter_code
_entity_poly.pdbx_strand_id
1 'polypeptide(L)'
;MAGEITMELDNYVEQVQAIRQNCLKLTTVVEKCDQILATLDAYQQRKLPKCELTELELSTDLIFDNLIGYPQLMDVSAQFENLRQVMIENFGIWHICNQLWIDDLQTFCGPNSCNLEIMAGNAVISANLKNTIATDNLDWQGQDNERPCPWTAMEKLDAVTAVRKYYSHVDNIIMAWAPDSGDVDWQVLQFLRQNHFQGNLIVIGERNGATNSAKFWQNARLQLIDQLNQHHRPFDFINDQVWLVK
;
A
#
# COMPACT_ATOMS: atom_id res chain seq x y z
N MET A 1 -9.02 -20.43 15.01
CA MET A 1 -9.08 -19.00 14.65
C MET A 1 -8.35 -18.69 13.34
N ALA A 2 -7.38 -19.47 12.88
CA ALA A 2 -6.77 -19.32 11.54
C ALA A 2 -7.71 -19.75 10.38
N GLY A 3 -8.76 -20.53 10.65
CA GLY A 3 -9.64 -21.06 9.61
C GLY A 3 -10.68 -20.07 9.05
N GLU A 4 -11.11 -19.06 9.84
CA GLU A 4 -12.11 -18.07 9.35
C GLU A 4 -11.49 -17.09 8.35
N ILE A 5 -10.28 -16.61 8.62
CA ILE A 5 -9.57 -15.67 7.72
C ILE A 5 -9.26 -16.35 6.37
N THR A 6 -8.87 -17.62 6.40
CA THR A 6 -8.59 -18.38 5.17
C THR A 6 -9.86 -18.60 4.34
N MET A 7 -11.03 -18.73 4.96
CA MET A 7 -12.30 -18.91 4.27
C MET A 7 -12.77 -17.64 3.54
N GLU A 8 -12.54 -16.45 4.09
CA GLU A 8 -12.90 -15.18 3.43
C GLU A 8 -12.02 -14.93 2.19
N LEU A 9 -10.72 -15.17 2.27
CA LEU A 9 -9.79 -15.06 1.14
C LEU A 9 -10.14 -16.09 0.05
N ASP A 10 -10.34 -17.35 0.43
CA ASP A 10 -10.69 -18.42 -0.51
C ASP A 10 -11.99 -18.10 -1.24
N ASN A 11 -13.00 -17.60 -0.52
CA ASN A 11 -14.25 -17.17 -1.14
C ASN A 11 -14.06 -16.04 -2.16
N TYR A 12 -13.25 -15.04 -1.85
CA TYR A 12 -12.95 -13.96 -2.80
C TYR A 12 -12.20 -14.49 -4.03
N VAL A 13 -11.21 -15.36 -3.84
CA VAL A 13 -10.48 -16.02 -4.94
C VAL A 13 -11.44 -16.81 -5.84
N GLU A 14 -12.35 -17.60 -5.26
CA GLU A 14 -13.35 -18.36 -6.00
C GLU A 14 -14.28 -17.44 -6.81
N GLN A 15 -14.71 -16.32 -6.24
CA GLN A 15 -15.54 -15.32 -6.92
C GLN A 15 -14.80 -14.72 -8.13
N VAL A 16 -13.54 -14.28 -7.96
CA VAL A 16 -12.73 -13.72 -9.05
C VAL A 16 -12.49 -14.75 -10.14
N GLN A 17 -12.23 -16.03 -9.79
CA GLN A 17 -12.10 -17.12 -10.74
C GLN A 17 -13.41 -17.38 -11.52
N ALA A 18 -14.55 -17.34 -10.84
CA ALA A 18 -15.86 -17.49 -11.48
C ALA A 18 -16.15 -16.35 -12.46
N ILE A 19 -15.85 -15.09 -12.07
CA ILE A 19 -15.96 -13.93 -12.95
C ILE A 19 -15.11 -14.14 -14.21
N ARG A 20 -13.84 -14.53 -14.02
CA ARG A 20 -12.91 -14.81 -15.11
C ARG A 20 -13.48 -15.84 -16.11
N GLN A 21 -14.01 -16.94 -15.60
CA GLN A 21 -14.60 -18.01 -16.45
C GLN A 21 -15.86 -17.54 -17.18
N ASN A 22 -16.69 -16.76 -16.51
CA ASN A 22 -17.94 -16.26 -17.10
C ASN A 22 -17.72 -15.14 -18.14
N CYS A 23 -16.59 -14.46 -18.08
CA CYS A 23 -16.27 -13.28 -18.90
C CYS A 23 -15.12 -13.53 -19.89
N LEU A 24 -14.85 -14.76 -20.33
CA LEU A 24 -13.71 -15.13 -21.19
C LEU A 24 -13.60 -14.32 -22.49
N LYS A 25 -14.70 -13.78 -23.01
CA LYS A 25 -14.70 -12.94 -24.22
C LYS A 25 -14.40 -11.48 -23.96
N LEU A 26 -14.37 -11.05 -22.70
CA LEU A 26 -14.09 -9.68 -22.28
C LEU A 26 -12.64 -9.60 -21.79
N THR A 27 -11.70 -9.37 -22.69
CA THR A 27 -10.25 -9.39 -22.42
C THR A 27 -9.89 -8.50 -21.21
N THR A 28 -10.43 -7.29 -21.15
CA THR A 28 -10.18 -6.37 -20.03
C THR A 28 -10.60 -6.95 -18.66
N VAL A 29 -11.75 -7.64 -18.61
CA VAL A 29 -12.21 -8.27 -17.36
C VAL A 29 -11.31 -9.44 -16.99
N VAL A 30 -10.91 -10.26 -17.96
CA VAL A 30 -9.98 -11.39 -17.74
C VAL A 30 -8.63 -10.89 -17.23
N GLU A 31 -8.07 -9.84 -17.83
CA GLU A 31 -6.79 -9.24 -17.42
C GLU A 31 -6.84 -8.72 -15.98
N LYS A 32 -7.92 -8.03 -15.59
CA LYS A 32 -8.12 -7.57 -14.21
C LYS A 32 -8.22 -8.76 -13.23
N CYS A 33 -8.97 -9.81 -13.57
CA CYS A 33 -9.02 -11.04 -12.77
C CYS A 33 -7.62 -11.65 -12.60
N ASP A 34 -6.84 -11.75 -13.67
CA ASP A 34 -5.50 -12.32 -13.64
C ASP A 34 -4.55 -11.49 -12.77
N GLN A 35 -4.63 -10.16 -12.80
CA GLN A 35 -3.87 -9.26 -11.94
C GLN A 35 -4.25 -9.42 -10.46
N ILE A 36 -5.54 -9.47 -10.14
CA ILE A 36 -6.03 -9.70 -8.77
C ILE A 36 -5.51 -11.03 -8.22
N LEU A 37 -5.72 -12.13 -8.97
CA LEU A 37 -5.30 -13.46 -8.56
C LEU A 37 -3.79 -13.58 -8.38
N ALA A 38 -3.01 -12.98 -9.29
CA ALA A 38 -1.55 -12.95 -9.19
C ALA A 38 -1.07 -12.13 -7.99
N THR A 39 -1.76 -11.05 -7.66
CA THR A 39 -1.45 -10.24 -6.48
C THR A 39 -1.71 -11.04 -5.20
N LEU A 40 -2.88 -11.65 -5.05
CA LEU A 40 -3.24 -12.45 -3.89
C LEU A 40 -2.27 -13.63 -3.70
N ASP A 41 -1.95 -14.37 -4.77
CA ASP A 41 -1.01 -15.50 -4.72
C ASP A 41 0.39 -15.04 -4.29
N ALA A 42 0.88 -13.91 -4.80
CA ALA A 42 2.17 -13.37 -4.42
C ALA A 42 2.20 -13.03 -2.92
N TYR A 43 1.20 -12.31 -2.41
CA TYR A 43 1.15 -11.93 -1.00
C TYR A 43 0.95 -13.12 -0.05
N GLN A 44 0.19 -14.15 -0.42
CA GLN A 44 0.12 -15.41 0.32
C GLN A 44 1.49 -16.07 0.46
N GLN A 45 2.35 -15.96 -0.56
CA GLN A 45 3.71 -16.47 -0.54
C GLN A 45 4.74 -15.52 0.09
N ARG A 46 4.30 -14.39 0.65
CA ARG A 46 5.15 -13.29 1.13
C ARG A 46 6.14 -12.80 0.06
N LYS A 47 5.64 -12.64 -1.16
CA LYS A 47 6.34 -12.06 -2.31
C LYS A 47 5.56 -10.87 -2.84
N LEU A 48 6.23 -10.05 -3.62
CA LEU A 48 5.57 -8.97 -4.35
C LEU A 48 5.10 -9.45 -5.73
N PRO A 49 3.94 -8.96 -6.21
CA PRO A 49 3.60 -9.11 -7.62
C PRO A 49 4.66 -8.40 -8.47
N LYS A 50 4.89 -8.91 -9.69
CA LYS A 50 5.94 -8.38 -10.57
C LYS A 50 5.63 -6.99 -11.10
N CYS A 51 4.36 -6.73 -11.40
CA CYS A 51 3.88 -5.49 -12.01
C CYS A 51 2.83 -4.83 -11.10
N GLU A 52 2.59 -3.55 -11.34
CA GLU A 52 1.52 -2.79 -10.71
C GLU A 52 0.14 -3.35 -11.07
N LEU A 53 -0.82 -3.12 -10.18
CA LEU A 53 -2.24 -3.25 -10.51
C LEU A 53 -2.64 -2.08 -11.43
N THR A 54 -3.44 -2.38 -12.44
CA THR A 54 -4.14 -1.33 -13.20
C THR A 54 -5.41 -0.94 -12.46
N GLU A 55 -6.00 0.21 -12.81
CA GLU A 55 -7.30 0.61 -12.31
C GLU A 55 -8.31 -0.54 -12.43
N LEU A 56 -8.93 -0.92 -11.31
CA LEU A 56 -9.81 -2.08 -11.23
C LEU A 56 -11.26 -1.75 -11.63
N GLU A 57 -11.67 -0.48 -11.52
CA GLU A 57 -12.99 -0.05 -12.00
C GLU A 57 -13.18 -0.39 -13.48
N LEU A 58 -14.36 -0.89 -13.82
CA LEU A 58 -14.75 -1.11 -15.20
C LEU A 58 -15.33 0.17 -15.78
N SER A 59 -14.83 0.57 -16.95
CA SER A 59 -15.36 1.78 -17.60
C SER A 59 -16.84 1.63 -17.91
N THR A 60 -17.55 2.75 -17.80
CA THR A 60 -18.98 2.84 -18.12
C THR A 60 -19.29 2.32 -19.52
N ASP A 61 -18.44 2.64 -20.50
CA ASP A 61 -18.60 2.17 -21.88
C ASP A 61 -18.51 0.64 -21.97
N LEU A 62 -17.52 0.01 -21.30
CA LEU A 62 -17.40 -1.44 -21.27
C LEU A 62 -18.67 -2.09 -20.72
N ILE A 63 -19.22 -1.53 -19.63
CA ILE A 63 -20.44 -2.07 -19.01
C ILE A 63 -21.62 -1.93 -19.95
N PHE A 64 -21.88 -0.73 -20.51
CA PHE A 64 -23.04 -0.49 -21.38
C PHE A 64 -22.99 -1.30 -22.67
N ASP A 65 -21.85 -1.35 -23.33
CA ASP A 65 -21.69 -2.07 -24.60
C ASP A 65 -21.91 -3.58 -24.45
N ASN A 66 -21.71 -4.10 -23.23
CA ASN A 66 -21.79 -5.55 -22.99
C ASN A 66 -22.98 -5.96 -22.09
N LEU A 67 -23.80 -5.04 -21.63
CA LEU A 67 -24.85 -5.28 -20.63
C LEU A 67 -25.85 -6.38 -21.01
N ILE A 68 -26.18 -6.51 -22.30
CA ILE A 68 -27.14 -7.53 -22.79
C ILE A 68 -26.54 -8.94 -22.63
N GLY A 69 -25.23 -9.09 -22.93
CA GLY A 69 -24.55 -10.38 -22.83
C GLY A 69 -24.02 -10.71 -21.42
N TYR A 70 -23.77 -9.67 -20.62
CA TYR A 70 -23.14 -9.75 -19.31
C TYR A 70 -23.78 -8.78 -18.31
N PRO A 71 -25.05 -9.00 -17.91
CA PRO A 71 -25.78 -8.10 -17.03
C PRO A 71 -25.13 -7.92 -15.65
N GLN A 72 -24.26 -8.85 -15.23
CA GLN A 72 -23.54 -8.84 -13.96
C GLN A 72 -22.32 -7.92 -13.93
N LEU A 73 -21.96 -7.21 -15.01
CA LEU A 73 -20.71 -6.40 -15.05
C LEU A 73 -20.68 -5.27 -14.01
N MET A 74 -21.82 -4.73 -13.62
CA MET A 74 -21.86 -3.74 -12.52
C MET A 74 -21.42 -4.36 -11.19
N ASP A 75 -21.90 -5.57 -10.89
CA ASP A 75 -21.52 -6.31 -9.68
C ASP A 75 -20.05 -6.73 -9.72
N VAL A 76 -19.53 -7.04 -10.92
CA VAL A 76 -18.11 -7.37 -11.14
C VAL A 76 -17.20 -6.20 -10.78
N SER A 77 -17.56 -4.97 -11.17
CA SER A 77 -16.77 -3.76 -10.80
C SER A 77 -16.66 -3.63 -9.29
N ALA A 78 -17.79 -3.72 -8.59
CA ALA A 78 -17.81 -3.66 -7.13
C ALA A 78 -17.00 -4.79 -6.46
N GLN A 79 -16.99 -5.99 -7.05
CA GLN A 79 -16.17 -7.10 -6.54
C GLN A 79 -14.66 -6.82 -6.68
N PHE A 80 -14.24 -6.21 -7.78
CA PHE A 80 -12.83 -5.87 -7.98
C PHE A 80 -12.35 -4.79 -7.00
N GLU A 81 -13.20 -3.80 -6.69
CA GLU A 81 -12.89 -2.72 -5.74
C GLU A 81 -12.70 -3.23 -4.31
N ASN A 82 -13.25 -4.41 -3.96
CA ASN A 82 -13.04 -5.03 -2.65
C ASN A 82 -11.61 -5.55 -2.43
N LEU A 83 -10.74 -5.59 -3.44
CA LEU A 83 -9.39 -6.16 -3.30
C LEU A 83 -8.63 -5.55 -2.11
N ARG A 84 -8.65 -4.22 -1.94
CA ARG A 84 -7.91 -3.58 -0.83
C ARG A 84 -8.43 -4.03 0.52
N GLN A 85 -9.74 -4.11 0.70
CA GLN A 85 -10.32 -4.58 1.95
C GLN A 85 -9.92 -6.04 2.24
N VAL A 86 -9.95 -6.91 1.22
CA VAL A 86 -9.48 -8.30 1.34
C VAL A 86 -8.00 -8.35 1.74
N MET A 87 -7.16 -7.49 1.18
CA MET A 87 -5.75 -7.40 1.55
C MET A 87 -5.53 -6.94 2.99
N ILE A 88 -6.31 -5.97 3.45
CA ILE A 88 -6.26 -5.48 4.83
C ILE A 88 -6.69 -6.58 5.79
N GLU A 89 -7.88 -7.16 5.61
CA GLU A 89 -8.46 -8.13 6.53
C GLU A 89 -7.64 -9.42 6.63
N ASN A 90 -7.11 -9.92 5.49
CA ASN A 90 -6.42 -11.20 5.46
C ASN A 90 -4.91 -11.10 5.67
N PHE A 91 -4.28 -10.01 5.25
CA PHE A 91 -2.82 -9.86 5.31
C PHE A 91 -2.36 -8.71 6.21
N GLY A 92 -3.26 -7.81 6.65
CA GLY A 92 -2.90 -6.60 7.38
C GLY A 92 -2.00 -5.69 6.53
N ILE A 93 -2.37 -5.50 5.26
CA ILE A 93 -1.60 -4.72 4.30
C ILE A 93 -2.51 -3.68 3.66
N TRP A 94 -2.26 -2.42 3.97
CA TRP A 94 -2.97 -1.25 3.44
C TRP A 94 -2.36 -0.74 2.14
N HIS A 95 -1.02 -0.69 2.08
CA HIS A 95 -0.26 -0.29 0.90
C HIS A 95 0.14 -1.52 0.08
N ILE A 96 -0.51 -1.71 -1.06
CA ILE A 96 -0.22 -2.81 -2.00
C ILE A 96 0.87 -2.34 -2.96
N CYS A 97 2.09 -2.80 -2.75
CA CYS A 97 3.22 -2.49 -3.63
C CYS A 97 3.60 -3.67 -4.53
N ASN A 98 4.42 -3.40 -5.54
CA ASN A 98 4.91 -4.38 -6.50
C ASN A 98 6.43 -4.31 -6.63
N GLN A 99 7.04 -5.27 -7.32
CA GLN A 99 8.49 -5.36 -7.44
C GLN A 99 9.09 -4.18 -8.23
N LEU A 100 8.45 -3.73 -9.30
CA LEU A 100 8.94 -2.59 -10.09
C LEU A 100 9.01 -1.32 -9.26
N TRP A 101 7.99 -1.07 -8.43
CA TRP A 101 7.99 0.08 -7.55
C TRP A 101 9.08 0.01 -6.47
N ILE A 102 9.33 -1.16 -5.90
CA ILE A 102 10.44 -1.33 -4.95
C ILE A 102 11.79 -1.09 -5.63
N ASP A 103 11.96 -1.51 -6.89
CA ASP A 103 13.18 -1.26 -7.66
C ASP A 103 13.35 0.26 -7.95
N ASP A 104 12.27 0.98 -8.24
CA ASP A 104 12.28 2.45 -8.36
C ASP A 104 12.67 3.11 -7.04
N LEU A 105 12.08 2.66 -5.93
CA LEU A 105 12.38 3.17 -4.59
C LEU A 105 13.84 2.91 -4.21
N GLN A 106 14.35 1.70 -4.47
CA GLN A 106 15.75 1.37 -4.25
C GLN A 106 16.70 2.27 -5.08
N THR A 107 16.33 2.54 -6.33
CA THR A 107 17.09 3.41 -7.23
C THR A 107 17.08 4.85 -6.71
N PHE A 108 15.92 5.35 -6.26
CA PHE A 108 15.78 6.69 -5.70
C PHE A 108 16.55 6.85 -4.39
N CYS A 109 16.42 5.90 -3.48
CA CYS A 109 17.13 5.93 -2.19
C CYS A 109 18.65 5.81 -2.37
N GLY A 110 19.09 5.07 -3.39
CA GLY A 110 20.49 4.75 -3.63
C GLY A 110 20.91 3.38 -3.08
N PRO A 111 21.94 2.76 -3.66
CA PRO A 111 22.29 1.36 -3.38
C PRO A 111 22.89 1.13 -1.98
N ASN A 112 23.45 2.16 -1.35
CA ASN A 112 24.13 2.07 -0.05
C ASN A 112 23.46 2.93 1.02
N SER A 113 22.30 3.52 0.73
CA SER A 113 21.55 4.32 1.71
C SER A 113 21.05 3.48 2.87
N CYS A 114 21.02 4.09 4.05
CA CYS A 114 20.33 3.56 5.22
C CYS A 114 18.91 4.12 5.26
N ASN A 115 17.92 3.24 5.35
CA ASN A 115 16.52 3.62 5.34
C ASN A 115 15.84 3.28 6.67
N LEU A 116 14.86 4.07 7.05
CA LEU A 116 13.99 3.81 8.18
C LEU A 116 12.54 3.81 7.70
N GLU A 117 11.83 2.71 7.84
CA GLU A 117 10.39 2.66 7.67
C GLU A 117 9.72 2.81 9.04
N ILE A 118 8.89 3.85 9.18
CA ILE A 118 8.10 4.12 10.38
C ILE A 118 6.64 3.81 10.13
N MET A 119 5.91 3.36 11.16
CA MET A 119 4.54 2.87 11.02
C MET A 119 4.46 1.81 9.90
N ALA A 120 5.43 0.87 9.96
CA ALA A 120 5.71 -0.06 8.87
C ALA A 120 4.62 -1.13 8.66
N GLY A 121 3.65 -1.21 9.56
CA GLY A 121 2.63 -2.25 9.51
C GLY A 121 3.27 -3.64 9.49
N ASN A 122 3.02 -4.42 8.43
CA ASN A 122 3.67 -5.72 8.26
C ASN A 122 5.04 -5.64 7.56
N ALA A 123 5.63 -4.45 7.46
CA ALA A 123 6.99 -4.20 6.98
C ALA A 123 7.29 -4.79 5.59
N VAL A 124 6.32 -4.69 4.68
CA VAL A 124 6.45 -5.20 3.30
C VAL A 124 7.54 -4.44 2.55
N ILE A 125 7.61 -3.12 2.70
CA ILE A 125 8.63 -2.30 2.06
C ILE A 125 10.00 -2.68 2.62
N SER A 126 10.17 -2.70 3.94
CA SER A 126 11.45 -3.07 4.58
C SER A 126 11.93 -4.48 4.24
N ALA A 127 11.01 -5.42 4.02
CA ALA A 127 11.38 -6.79 3.63
C ALA A 127 11.98 -6.85 2.22
N ASN A 128 11.71 -5.87 1.37
CA ASN A 128 12.11 -5.84 -0.04
C ASN A 128 13.07 -4.70 -0.40
N LEU A 129 13.24 -3.71 0.46
CA LEU A 129 14.17 -2.59 0.28
C LEU A 129 15.44 -2.82 1.11
N LYS A 130 16.60 -2.78 0.48
CA LYS A 130 17.89 -3.03 1.15
C LYS A 130 18.20 -1.99 2.22
N ASN A 131 18.93 -2.42 3.25
CA ASN A 131 19.41 -1.57 4.35
C ASN A 131 18.29 -0.76 5.01
N THR A 132 17.14 -1.39 5.25
CA THR A 132 15.98 -0.74 5.85
C THR A 132 15.74 -1.27 7.26
N ILE A 133 15.59 -0.35 8.19
CA ILE A 133 15.14 -0.60 9.56
C ILE A 133 13.62 -0.44 9.57
N ALA A 134 12.89 -1.48 9.97
CA ALA A 134 11.44 -1.43 10.14
C ALA A 134 11.07 -1.12 11.59
N THR A 135 10.14 -0.19 11.79
CA THR A 135 9.58 0.13 13.11
C THR A 135 8.07 0.31 13.06
N ASP A 136 7.39 -0.25 14.06
CA ASP A 136 5.95 -0.09 14.26
C ASP A 136 5.62 -0.21 15.76
N ASN A 137 4.56 0.42 16.21
CA ASN A 137 4.14 0.28 17.61
C ASN A 137 3.45 -1.06 17.90
N LEU A 138 3.01 -1.76 16.84
CA LEU A 138 2.26 -3.03 16.90
C LEU A 138 0.98 -2.94 17.73
N ASP A 139 0.42 -1.74 17.85
CA ASP A 139 -0.87 -1.51 18.50
C ASP A 139 -1.94 -1.32 17.42
N TRP A 140 -2.54 -2.43 17.00
CA TRP A 140 -3.54 -2.49 15.95
C TRP A 140 -4.95 -2.69 16.49
N GLN A 141 -5.15 -2.45 17.79
CA GLN A 141 -6.46 -2.60 18.41
C GLN A 141 -7.48 -1.63 17.76
N GLY A 142 -8.60 -2.17 17.32
CA GLY A 142 -9.69 -1.42 16.67
C GLY A 142 -9.44 -1.15 15.18
N GLN A 143 -8.42 -1.75 14.56
CA GLN A 143 -8.23 -1.73 13.12
C GLN A 143 -8.89 -2.94 12.46
N ASP A 144 -9.11 -2.89 11.14
CA ASP A 144 -9.73 -3.99 10.37
C ASP A 144 -8.93 -5.29 10.42
N ASN A 145 -7.63 -5.22 10.71
CA ASN A 145 -6.80 -6.35 11.08
C ASN A 145 -6.04 -6.03 12.36
N GLU A 146 -6.28 -6.80 13.41
CA GLU A 146 -5.65 -6.65 14.72
C GLU A 146 -4.45 -7.58 14.94
N ARG A 147 -3.99 -8.29 13.89
CA ARG A 147 -2.98 -9.36 14.00
C ARG A 147 -1.75 -9.03 13.17
N PRO A 148 -0.79 -8.25 13.70
CA PRO A 148 0.45 -7.99 12.98
C PRO A 148 1.21 -9.30 12.69
N CYS A 149 1.66 -9.44 11.45
CA CYS A 149 2.44 -10.58 10.97
C CYS A 149 3.59 -10.12 10.07
N PRO A 150 4.61 -9.44 10.62
CA PRO A 150 5.66 -8.78 9.85
C PRO A 150 6.40 -9.72 8.90
N TRP A 151 6.78 -9.20 7.73
CA TRP A 151 7.53 -9.94 6.73
C TRP A 151 9.03 -10.01 7.04
N THR A 152 9.53 -9.10 7.86
CA THR A 152 10.93 -9.05 8.30
C THR A 152 11.03 -8.68 9.78
N ALA A 153 12.24 -8.74 10.33
CA ALA A 153 12.50 -8.30 11.70
C ALA A 153 12.14 -6.81 11.84
N MET A 154 11.42 -6.49 12.92
CA MET A 154 10.92 -5.17 13.20
C MET A 154 11.15 -4.77 14.65
N GLU A 155 11.52 -3.52 14.89
CA GLU A 155 11.63 -2.98 16.23
C GLU A 155 10.29 -2.37 16.67
N LYS A 156 9.80 -2.76 17.84
CA LYS A 156 8.56 -2.21 18.41
C LYS A 156 8.82 -0.81 18.98
N LEU A 157 8.53 0.21 18.16
CA LEU A 157 8.65 1.63 18.52
C LEU A 157 7.50 2.43 17.89
N ASP A 158 7.01 3.43 18.59
CA ASP A 158 6.19 4.47 17.95
C ASP A 158 7.03 5.32 17.00
N ALA A 159 6.36 5.95 16.02
CA ALA A 159 7.04 6.66 14.94
C ALA A 159 7.93 7.81 15.42
N VAL A 160 7.50 8.56 16.44
CA VAL A 160 8.29 9.70 16.97
C VAL A 160 9.53 9.20 17.69
N THR A 161 9.41 8.15 18.49
CA THR A 161 10.54 7.50 19.17
C THR A 161 11.51 6.88 18.17
N ALA A 162 11.01 6.24 17.13
CA ALA A 162 11.82 5.67 16.06
C ALA A 162 12.63 6.75 15.33
N VAL A 163 11.97 7.85 14.94
CA VAL A 163 12.65 8.96 14.26
C VAL A 163 13.70 9.59 15.18
N ARG A 164 13.39 9.83 16.46
CA ARG A 164 14.37 10.37 17.44
C ARG A 164 15.60 9.48 17.57
N LYS A 165 15.42 8.16 17.51
CA LYS A 165 16.50 7.20 17.64
C LYS A 165 17.39 7.15 16.40
N TYR A 166 16.81 7.25 15.19
CA TYR A 166 17.50 6.90 13.95
C TYR A 166 17.80 8.07 13.02
N TYR A 167 17.16 9.25 13.14
CA TYR A 167 17.26 10.34 12.15
C TYR A 167 18.68 10.77 11.80
N SER A 168 19.64 10.64 12.73
CA SER A 168 21.04 11.03 12.50
C SER A 168 21.89 9.94 11.82
N HIS A 169 21.30 8.75 11.55
CA HIS A 169 21.99 7.58 11.03
C HIS A 169 21.34 7.03 9.75
N VAL A 170 20.28 7.68 9.27
CA VAL A 170 19.56 7.25 8.08
C VAL A 170 19.51 8.36 7.05
N ASP A 171 19.52 7.95 5.77
CA ASP A 171 19.45 8.87 4.63
C ASP A 171 18.01 9.12 4.22
N ASN A 172 17.14 8.12 4.41
CA ASN A 172 15.73 8.19 4.03
C ASN A 172 14.84 7.69 5.16
N ILE A 173 13.72 8.36 5.36
CA ILE A 173 12.61 7.94 6.22
C ILE A 173 11.40 7.71 5.33
N ILE A 174 10.77 6.55 5.46
CA ILE A 174 9.62 6.13 4.65
C ILE A 174 8.42 6.01 5.59
N MET A 175 7.31 6.60 5.19
CA MET A 175 6.03 6.58 5.89
C MET A 175 4.93 6.25 4.89
N ALA A 176 4.47 5.00 4.89
CA ALA A 176 3.44 4.52 3.98
C ALA A 176 2.11 4.33 4.71
N TRP A 177 1.06 4.97 4.21
CA TRP A 177 -0.30 4.80 4.72
C TRP A 177 -0.45 5.05 6.22
N ALA A 178 0.17 6.14 6.71
CA ALA A 178 -0.05 6.56 8.09
C ALA A 178 -1.54 6.83 8.33
N PRO A 179 -2.08 6.49 9.52
CA PRO A 179 -3.48 6.75 9.85
C PRO A 179 -3.83 8.24 9.72
N ASP A 180 -5.05 8.53 9.29
CA ASP A 180 -5.59 9.89 9.23
C ASP A 180 -6.01 10.43 10.60
N SER A 181 -6.16 9.54 11.58
CA SER A 181 -6.49 9.85 12.97
C SER A 181 -5.25 10.23 13.80
N GLY A 182 -5.39 11.21 14.64
CA GLY A 182 -4.29 11.70 15.46
C GLY A 182 -3.40 12.72 14.74
N ASP A 183 -2.16 12.89 15.21
CA ASP A 183 -1.20 13.84 14.65
C ASP A 183 0.26 13.36 14.72
N VAL A 184 0.47 12.06 14.80
CA VAL A 184 1.81 11.44 14.94
C VAL A 184 2.69 11.76 13.72
N ASP A 185 2.15 11.73 12.53
CA ASP A 185 2.80 12.09 11.27
C ASP A 185 3.25 13.57 11.27
N TRP A 186 2.42 14.46 11.80
CA TRP A 186 2.79 15.86 12.00
C TRP A 186 3.89 16.02 13.05
N GLN A 187 3.84 15.28 14.14
CA GLN A 187 4.90 15.31 15.17
C GLN A 187 6.24 14.85 14.59
N VAL A 188 6.23 13.81 13.76
CA VAL A 188 7.41 13.35 12.99
C VAL A 188 7.96 14.48 12.13
N LEU A 189 7.14 15.11 11.30
CA LEU A 189 7.54 16.19 10.41
C LEU A 189 8.11 17.39 11.19
N GLN A 190 7.46 17.78 12.30
CA GLN A 190 7.96 18.84 13.18
C GLN A 190 9.33 18.51 13.76
N PHE A 191 9.51 17.29 14.25
CA PHE A 191 10.79 16.86 14.81
C PHE A 191 11.91 16.90 13.76
N LEU A 192 11.67 16.40 12.56
CA LEU A 192 12.65 16.42 11.47
C LEU A 192 13.05 17.84 11.08
N ARG A 193 12.10 18.76 11.01
CA ARG A 193 12.36 20.18 10.73
C ARG A 193 13.16 20.86 11.85
N GLN A 194 12.79 20.63 13.11
CA GLN A 194 13.49 21.21 14.28
C GLN A 194 14.93 20.71 14.38
N ASN A 195 15.21 19.49 13.95
CA ASN A 195 16.54 18.90 13.99
C ASN A 195 17.28 18.99 12.64
N HIS A 196 16.75 19.78 11.70
CA HIS A 196 17.37 20.02 10.40
C HIS A 196 17.76 18.74 9.66
N PHE A 197 16.88 17.74 9.65
CA PHE A 197 17.12 16.48 8.93
C PHE A 197 17.47 16.77 7.46
N GLN A 198 18.60 16.24 7.01
CA GLN A 198 19.14 16.48 5.67
C GLN A 198 18.76 15.40 4.67
N GLY A 199 18.19 14.28 5.13
CA GLY A 199 17.76 13.18 4.29
C GLY A 199 16.38 13.42 3.68
N ASN A 200 15.81 12.37 3.11
CA ASN A 200 14.50 12.40 2.48
C ASN A 200 13.42 11.87 3.42
N LEU A 201 12.30 12.56 3.53
CA LEU A 201 11.05 12.01 4.06
C LEU A 201 10.17 11.65 2.87
N ILE A 202 10.02 10.34 2.62
CA ILE A 202 9.21 9.78 1.53
C ILE A 202 7.88 9.34 2.16
N VAL A 203 6.79 9.90 1.67
CA VAL A 203 5.44 9.63 2.17
C VAL A 203 4.61 9.04 1.06
N ILE A 204 4.00 7.89 1.31
CA ILE A 204 3.04 7.25 0.42
C ILE A 204 1.65 7.43 1.05
N GLY A 205 0.77 8.10 0.33
CA GLY A 205 -0.58 8.33 0.84
C GLY A 205 -1.43 9.25 -0.04
N GLU A 206 -2.70 9.29 0.30
CA GLU A 206 -3.71 10.10 -0.39
C GLU A 206 -3.83 11.47 0.25
N ARG A 207 -3.43 12.49 -0.49
CA ARG A 207 -3.47 13.87 0.01
C ARG A 207 -4.90 14.32 0.30
N ASN A 208 -5.16 14.69 1.56
CA ASN A 208 -6.48 15.08 2.08
C ASN A 208 -7.57 14.00 1.93
N GLY A 209 -7.17 12.74 1.90
CA GLY A 209 -8.07 11.59 1.77
C GLY A 209 -7.88 10.59 2.92
N ALA A 210 -7.74 9.31 2.59
CA ALA A 210 -7.79 8.20 3.53
C ALA A 210 -6.56 8.04 4.43
N THR A 211 -5.48 8.79 4.18
CA THR A 211 -4.22 8.63 4.90
C THR A 211 -3.70 9.96 5.45
N ASN A 212 -2.88 9.87 6.48
CA ASN A 212 -2.22 10.99 7.13
C ASN A 212 -3.20 12.05 7.66
N SER A 213 -2.81 12.73 8.71
CA SER A 213 -3.65 13.74 9.34
C SER A 213 -3.83 14.98 8.46
N ALA A 214 -5.00 15.63 8.57
CA ALA A 214 -5.23 16.91 7.92
C ALA A 214 -4.16 17.95 8.29
N LYS A 215 -3.68 17.90 9.52
CA LYS A 215 -2.63 18.79 10.03
C LYS A 215 -1.29 18.56 9.32
N PHE A 216 -0.95 17.29 9.05
CA PHE A 216 0.22 16.95 8.24
C PHE A 216 0.11 17.52 6.83
N TRP A 217 -0.97 17.21 6.12
CA TRP A 217 -1.16 17.65 4.73
C TRP A 217 -1.20 19.17 4.56
N GLN A 218 -1.77 19.89 5.54
CA GLN A 218 -1.82 21.37 5.53
C GLN A 218 -0.45 22.01 5.70
N ASN A 219 0.47 21.35 6.38
CA ASN A 219 1.78 21.90 6.72
C ASN A 219 2.94 21.28 5.94
N ALA A 220 2.74 20.14 5.28
CA ALA A 220 3.76 19.48 4.47
C ALA A 220 4.04 20.27 3.19
N ARG A 221 5.33 20.46 2.87
CA ARG A 221 5.77 20.93 1.56
C ARG A 221 5.99 19.73 0.68
N LEU A 222 5.09 19.50 -0.26
CA LEU A 222 5.00 18.29 -1.07
C LEU A 222 5.68 18.50 -2.42
N GLN A 223 6.50 17.55 -2.81
CA GLN A 223 7.04 17.43 -4.14
C GLN A 223 6.69 16.04 -4.69
N LEU A 224 5.92 15.99 -5.77
CA LEU A 224 5.66 14.74 -6.49
C LEU A 224 6.94 14.27 -7.17
N ILE A 225 7.24 12.99 -7.09
CA ILE A 225 8.41 12.38 -7.72
C ILE A 225 7.94 11.43 -8.82
N ASP A 226 8.04 11.86 -10.07
CA ASP A 226 7.55 11.10 -11.23
C ASP A 226 8.12 9.67 -11.27
N GLN A 227 9.41 9.52 -10.96
CA GLN A 227 10.07 8.21 -10.91
C GLN A 227 9.41 7.27 -9.92
N LEU A 228 9.02 7.76 -8.71
CA LEU A 228 8.38 6.94 -7.68
C LEU A 228 6.89 6.72 -7.92
N ASN A 229 6.29 7.44 -8.85
CA ASN A 229 4.88 7.29 -9.23
C ASN A 229 4.71 6.57 -10.59
N GLN A 230 5.80 6.16 -11.23
CA GLN A 230 5.75 5.47 -12.53
C GLN A 230 5.09 4.10 -12.40
N HIS A 231 5.47 3.31 -11.39
CA HIS A 231 4.94 1.98 -11.11
C HIS A 231 4.14 1.94 -9.80
N HIS A 232 3.75 3.12 -9.28
CA HIS A 232 2.81 3.31 -8.19
C HIS A 232 1.63 4.12 -8.71
N ARG A 233 0.55 3.43 -9.04
CA ARG A 233 -0.66 4.05 -9.58
C ARG A 233 -1.86 3.65 -8.75
N PRO A 234 -2.82 4.55 -8.55
CA PRO A 234 -4.11 4.18 -7.98
C PRO A 234 -4.75 3.04 -8.81
N PHE A 235 -5.27 2.05 -8.12
CA PHE A 235 -5.96 0.93 -8.74
C PHE A 235 -7.43 0.83 -8.30
N ASP A 236 -7.80 1.60 -7.28
CA ASP A 236 -9.14 1.73 -6.72
C ASP A 236 -9.49 3.22 -6.55
N PHE A 237 -10.54 3.52 -5.79
CA PHE A 237 -11.00 4.89 -5.54
C PHE A 237 -10.06 5.74 -4.67
N ILE A 238 -9.00 5.16 -4.09
CA ILE A 238 -8.01 5.88 -3.28
C ILE A 238 -6.86 6.35 -4.17
N ASN A 239 -6.69 7.67 -4.26
CA ASN A 239 -5.67 8.30 -5.11
C ASN A 239 -4.37 8.52 -4.32
N ASP A 240 -3.78 7.46 -3.79
CA ASP A 240 -2.51 7.55 -3.10
C ASP A 240 -1.33 7.77 -4.07
N GLN A 241 -0.38 8.58 -3.65
CA GLN A 241 0.80 8.96 -4.42
C GLN A 241 2.04 8.97 -3.52
N VAL A 242 3.21 8.95 -4.15
CA VAL A 242 4.50 9.03 -3.48
C VAL A 242 5.02 10.46 -3.49
N TRP A 243 5.22 11.00 -2.31
CA TRP A 243 5.62 12.38 -2.09
C TRP A 243 6.99 12.46 -1.41
N LEU A 244 7.84 13.37 -1.87
CA LEU A 244 8.96 13.87 -1.08
C LEU A 244 8.47 15.06 -0.24
N VAL A 245 8.67 14.99 1.07
CA VAL A 245 8.18 15.98 2.02
C VAL A 245 9.34 16.78 2.61
N LYS A 246 9.17 18.12 2.67
CA LYS A 246 10.15 19.07 3.23
C LYS A 246 9.54 19.95 4.30
#